data_c392450fbe9b8675a5a2cc5096ee96d3
#
_entry.id   c392450fbe9b8675a5a2cc5096ee96d3
#
_cell.length_a   1.000
_cell.length_b   1.000
_cell.length_c   1.000
_cell.angle_alpha   90.00
_cell.angle_beta   90.00
_cell.angle_gamma   90.00
#
_symmetry.space_group_name_H-M   'P 1'
#
loop_
_entity.id
_entity.type
_entity.pdbx_description
1 polymer ?
#
loop_
_entity_poly.entity_id
_entity_poly.type
_entity_poly.pdbx_seq_one_letter_code
_entity_poly.pdbx_strand_id
1 'polypeptide(L)'
;EKVHNASCLAGMAFNKVGLGISHSIAHTIGGKFHLSHGRSNAIVLPHVIEYNAHLDGPEETVCARKYQRMAKLIGLPYSNVPLAVGSLVRKIHELERLFGIPENLKKAGIKQEDLLKHKDEMIRDALADTCTKTNPRVVGAADIEAILKKVGPL
;
A
#
# COMPACT_ATOMS: atom_id res chain seq x y z
N GLU A 1 8.90 -13.43 -19.34
CA GLU A 1 7.59 -13.68 -19.96
C GLU A 1 6.49 -13.76 -18.91
N LYS A 2 6.52 -14.69 -17.93
CA LYS A 2 5.45 -14.86 -16.91
C LYS A 2 5.15 -13.58 -16.12
N VAL A 3 6.17 -12.87 -15.65
CA VAL A 3 6.00 -11.60 -14.90
C VAL A 3 5.40 -10.51 -15.79
N HIS A 4 5.84 -10.43 -17.06
CA HIS A 4 5.29 -9.48 -18.02
C HIS A 4 3.79 -9.74 -18.26
N ASN A 5 3.41 -11.00 -18.50
CA ASN A 5 2.02 -11.38 -18.71
C ASN A 5 1.16 -11.10 -17.44
N ALA A 6 1.69 -11.41 -16.26
CA ALA A 6 1.01 -11.10 -14.98
C ALA A 6 0.82 -9.61 -14.79
N SER A 7 1.81 -8.78 -15.13
CA SER A 7 1.70 -7.32 -15.09
C SER A 7 0.65 -6.79 -16.05
N CYS A 8 0.58 -7.32 -17.26
CA CYS A 8 -0.46 -6.95 -18.23
C CYS A 8 -1.86 -7.30 -17.70
N LEU A 9 -2.04 -8.51 -17.19
CA LEU A 9 -3.33 -8.95 -16.60
C LEU A 9 -3.72 -8.08 -15.41
N ALA A 10 -2.77 -7.72 -14.55
CA ALA A 10 -3.00 -6.79 -13.44
C ALA A 10 -3.45 -5.41 -13.97
N GLY A 11 -2.80 -4.89 -15.01
CA GLY A 11 -3.19 -3.64 -15.67
C GLY A 11 -4.62 -3.65 -16.19
N MET A 12 -5.01 -4.73 -16.86
CA MET A 12 -6.38 -4.92 -17.35
C MET A 12 -7.39 -4.99 -16.19
N ALA A 13 -7.03 -5.64 -15.09
CA ALA A 13 -7.90 -5.77 -13.92
C ALA A 13 -8.13 -4.42 -13.23
N PHE A 14 -7.06 -3.69 -12.89
CA PHE A 14 -7.19 -2.43 -12.18
C PHE A 14 -7.80 -1.30 -13.02
N ASN A 15 -7.71 -1.38 -14.35
CA ASN A 15 -8.42 -0.46 -15.23
C ASN A 15 -9.96 -0.52 -15.05
N LYS A 16 -10.48 -1.63 -14.53
CA LYS A 16 -11.91 -1.81 -14.24
C LYS A 16 -12.30 -1.38 -12.83
N VAL A 17 -11.42 -1.54 -11.85
CA VAL A 17 -11.76 -1.38 -10.42
C VAL A 17 -11.01 -0.25 -9.71
N GLY A 18 -10.02 0.33 -10.37
CA GLY A 18 -9.15 1.36 -9.80
C GLY A 18 -8.02 0.80 -8.94
N LEU A 19 -7.23 1.69 -8.36
CA LEU A 19 -5.94 1.38 -7.73
C LEU A 19 -5.91 1.62 -6.21
N GLY A 20 -6.79 2.48 -5.67
CA GLY A 20 -6.84 2.81 -4.24
C GLY A 20 -5.66 3.67 -3.76
N ILE A 21 -5.62 3.90 -2.44
CA ILE A 21 -4.70 4.85 -1.80
C ILE A 21 -3.22 4.45 -1.85
N SER A 22 -2.89 3.20 -2.13
CA SER A 22 -1.49 2.83 -2.34
C SER A 22 -0.86 3.66 -3.46
N HIS A 23 -1.57 3.77 -4.58
CA HIS A 23 -1.11 4.57 -5.71
C HIS A 23 -1.16 6.07 -5.44
N SER A 24 -2.22 6.57 -4.80
CA SER A 24 -2.33 7.99 -4.46
C SER A 24 -1.16 8.45 -3.59
N ILE A 25 -0.81 7.70 -2.55
CA ILE A 25 0.34 8.00 -1.70
C ILE A 25 1.65 7.84 -2.48
N ALA A 26 1.79 6.77 -3.27
CA ALA A 26 2.98 6.54 -4.07
C ALA A 26 3.23 7.65 -5.11
N HIS A 27 2.17 8.24 -5.69
CA HIS A 27 2.28 9.38 -6.59
C HIS A 27 2.89 10.60 -5.89
N THR A 28 2.46 10.90 -4.66
CA THR A 28 3.02 12.02 -3.90
C THR A 28 4.47 11.79 -3.52
N ILE A 29 4.82 10.57 -3.10
CA ILE A 29 6.20 10.18 -2.80
C ILE A 29 7.09 10.33 -4.05
N GLY A 30 6.65 9.76 -5.18
CA GLY A 30 7.38 9.84 -6.44
C GLY A 30 7.56 11.27 -6.93
N GLY A 31 6.51 12.09 -6.84
CA GLY A 31 6.53 13.49 -7.26
C GLY A 31 7.44 14.39 -6.42
N LYS A 32 7.51 14.14 -5.09
CA LYS A 32 8.32 14.95 -4.17
C LYS A 32 9.78 14.49 -4.06
N PHE A 33 10.00 13.17 -4.07
CA PHE A 33 11.31 12.60 -3.74
C PHE A 33 11.96 11.85 -4.92
N HIS A 34 11.35 11.86 -6.09
CA HIS A 34 11.84 11.19 -7.29
C HIS A 34 12.08 9.67 -7.09
N LEU A 35 11.42 9.06 -6.10
CA LEU A 35 11.45 7.62 -5.93
C LEU A 35 10.60 6.97 -7.03
N SER A 36 11.12 5.90 -7.64
CA SER A 36 10.38 5.24 -8.74
C SER A 36 9.01 4.75 -8.28
N HIS A 37 8.01 4.84 -9.17
CA HIS A 37 6.62 4.48 -8.90
C HIS A 37 6.47 3.09 -8.28
N GLY A 38 7.15 2.08 -8.82
CA GLY A 38 7.09 0.71 -8.30
C GLY A 38 7.65 0.59 -6.88
N ARG A 39 8.78 1.26 -6.57
CA ARG A 39 9.35 1.27 -5.21
C ARG A 39 8.45 1.99 -4.22
N SER A 40 7.89 3.13 -4.62
CA SER A 40 6.94 3.88 -3.77
C SER A 40 5.73 3.03 -3.42
N ASN A 41 5.12 2.37 -4.41
CA ASN A 41 3.99 1.46 -4.17
C ASN A 41 4.37 0.28 -3.29
N ALA A 42 5.51 -0.36 -3.52
CA ALA A 42 5.94 -1.50 -2.71
C ALA A 42 6.06 -1.12 -1.23
N ILE A 43 6.73 -0.01 -0.91
CA ILE A 43 6.89 0.49 0.47
C ILE A 43 5.54 0.78 1.14
N VAL A 44 4.58 1.32 0.39
CA VAL A 44 3.27 1.74 0.93
C VAL A 44 2.30 0.56 1.07
N LEU A 45 2.36 -0.42 0.16
CA LEU A 45 1.37 -1.48 0.01
C LEU A 45 1.11 -2.31 1.27
N PRO A 46 2.09 -2.77 2.07
CA PRO A 46 1.84 -3.52 3.30
C PRO A 46 0.95 -2.74 4.27
N HIS A 47 1.22 -1.47 4.46
CA HIS A 47 0.49 -0.59 5.37
C HIS A 47 -0.93 -0.28 4.89
N VAL A 48 -1.12 -0.17 3.57
CA VAL A 48 -2.45 0.01 2.97
C VAL A 48 -3.29 -1.27 3.07
N ILE A 49 -2.68 -2.45 2.95
CA ILE A 49 -3.38 -3.73 3.20
C ILE A 49 -3.89 -3.78 4.64
N GLU A 50 -3.04 -3.45 5.62
CA GLU A 50 -3.44 -3.39 7.04
C GLU A 50 -4.57 -2.38 7.27
N TYR A 51 -4.44 -1.16 6.71
CA TYR A 51 -5.45 -0.12 6.81
C TYR A 51 -6.80 -0.58 6.24
N ASN A 52 -6.80 -1.12 5.03
CA ASN A 52 -8.02 -1.57 4.35
C ASN A 52 -8.63 -2.83 4.99
N ALA A 53 -7.83 -3.68 5.61
CA ALA A 53 -8.31 -4.85 6.35
C ALA A 53 -9.07 -4.45 7.61
N HIS A 54 -8.66 -3.37 8.30
CA HIS A 54 -9.31 -2.83 9.50
C HIS A 54 -9.56 -3.91 10.57
N LEU A 55 -8.52 -4.66 10.92
CA LEU A 55 -8.63 -5.81 11.82
C LEU A 55 -8.98 -5.47 13.27
N ASP A 56 -8.79 -4.22 13.66
CA ASP A 56 -9.14 -3.62 14.95
C ASP A 56 -10.55 -3.02 14.98
N GLY A 57 -11.27 -3.11 13.85
CA GLY A 57 -12.64 -2.63 13.74
C GLY A 57 -13.66 -3.60 14.36
N PRO A 58 -14.92 -3.13 14.55
CA PRO A 58 -15.98 -3.93 15.18
C PRO A 58 -16.43 -5.12 14.31
N GLU A 59 -16.22 -5.06 13.01
CA GLU A 59 -16.65 -6.08 12.06
C GLU A 59 -15.59 -6.37 10.99
N GLU A 60 -15.56 -7.62 10.51
CA GLU A 60 -14.72 -7.98 9.38
C GLU A 60 -15.16 -7.28 8.09
N THR A 61 -14.24 -6.55 7.50
CA THR A 61 -14.50 -5.87 6.23
C THR A 61 -14.57 -6.85 5.05
N VAL A 62 -15.31 -6.47 4.01
CA VAL A 62 -15.30 -7.22 2.74
C VAL A 62 -13.87 -7.31 2.17
N CYS A 63 -13.08 -6.26 2.35
CA CYS A 63 -11.69 -6.20 1.91
C CYS A 63 -10.83 -7.24 2.64
N ALA A 64 -10.97 -7.36 3.96
CA ALA A 64 -10.24 -8.35 4.76
C ALA A 64 -10.54 -9.79 4.34
N ARG A 65 -11.82 -10.11 4.07
CA ARG A 65 -12.22 -11.42 3.52
C ARG A 65 -11.63 -11.68 2.12
N LYS A 66 -11.54 -10.65 1.28
CA LYS A 66 -10.87 -10.78 -0.03
C LYS A 66 -9.38 -11.06 0.13
N TYR A 67 -8.69 -10.42 1.08
CA TYR A 67 -7.29 -10.73 1.40
C TYR A 67 -7.12 -12.17 1.91
N GLN A 68 -8.04 -12.68 2.74
CA GLN A 68 -8.03 -14.09 3.15
C GLN A 68 -8.16 -15.03 1.94
N ARG A 69 -9.06 -14.72 1.01
CA ARG A 69 -9.19 -15.50 -0.23
C ARG A 69 -7.92 -15.44 -1.09
N MET A 70 -7.27 -14.28 -1.19
CA MET A 70 -5.99 -14.13 -1.90
C MET A 70 -4.89 -14.98 -1.24
N ALA A 71 -4.75 -14.92 0.09
CA ALA A 71 -3.78 -15.75 0.82
C ALA A 71 -3.99 -17.24 0.54
N LYS A 72 -5.24 -17.71 0.58
CA LYS A 72 -5.61 -19.09 0.22
C LYS A 72 -5.18 -19.46 -1.19
N LEU A 73 -5.45 -18.60 -2.17
CA LEU A 73 -5.16 -18.86 -3.59
C LEU A 73 -3.67 -19.00 -3.88
N ILE A 74 -2.82 -18.30 -3.13
CA ILE A 74 -1.36 -18.35 -3.29
C ILE A 74 -0.65 -19.25 -2.27
N GLY A 75 -1.42 -20.07 -1.55
CA GLY A 75 -0.88 -21.09 -0.64
C GLY A 75 -0.29 -20.54 0.67
N LEU A 76 -0.70 -19.35 1.12
CA LEU A 76 -0.30 -18.79 2.40
C LEU A 76 -1.23 -19.25 3.54
N PRO A 77 -0.80 -19.16 4.82
CA PRO A 77 -1.67 -19.37 5.96
C PRO A 77 -2.93 -18.49 5.92
N TYR A 78 -4.13 -19.11 6.07
CA TYR A 78 -5.39 -18.41 5.86
C TYR A 78 -6.55 -18.89 6.76
N SER A 79 -6.28 -19.62 7.83
CA SER A 79 -7.35 -20.24 8.66
C SER A 79 -8.32 -19.23 9.27
N ASN A 80 -7.89 -18.01 9.49
CA ASN A 80 -8.73 -16.86 9.86
C ASN A 80 -8.23 -15.58 9.16
N VAL A 81 -9.06 -14.54 9.20
CA VAL A 81 -8.76 -13.27 8.51
C VAL A 81 -7.48 -12.59 9.03
N PRO A 82 -7.27 -12.42 10.35
CA PRO A 82 -6.03 -11.80 10.84
C PRO A 82 -4.77 -12.55 10.41
N LEU A 83 -4.77 -13.87 10.49
CA LEU A 83 -3.64 -14.67 10.03
C LEU A 83 -3.38 -14.51 8.54
N ALA A 84 -4.43 -14.50 7.74
CA ALA A 84 -4.33 -14.34 6.29
C ALA A 84 -3.76 -12.98 5.89
N VAL A 85 -4.26 -11.90 6.47
CA VAL A 85 -3.75 -10.54 6.24
C VAL A 85 -2.29 -10.45 6.66
N GLY A 86 -1.94 -10.91 7.86
CA GLY A 86 -0.56 -10.92 8.33
C GLY A 86 0.36 -11.78 7.45
N SER A 87 -0.13 -12.89 6.89
CA SER A 87 0.68 -13.72 5.98
C SER A 87 0.92 -13.06 4.63
N LEU A 88 -0.06 -12.32 4.10
CA LEU A 88 0.12 -11.50 2.88
C LEU A 88 1.15 -10.40 3.10
N VAL A 89 1.03 -9.64 4.19
CA VAL A 89 1.96 -8.57 4.55
C VAL A 89 3.39 -9.11 4.69
N ARG A 90 3.57 -10.22 5.43
CA ARG A 90 4.88 -10.87 5.54
C ARG A 90 5.44 -11.31 4.19
N LYS A 91 4.58 -11.85 3.30
CA LYS A 91 5.01 -12.27 1.97
C LYS A 91 5.48 -11.10 1.11
N ILE A 92 4.83 -9.95 1.21
CA ILE A 92 5.27 -8.73 0.52
C ILE A 92 6.65 -8.30 1.07
N HIS A 93 6.84 -8.23 2.38
CA HIS A 93 8.14 -7.90 2.97
C HIS A 93 9.26 -8.90 2.61
N GLU A 94 8.93 -10.20 2.46
CA GLU A 94 9.89 -11.18 1.93
C GLU A 94 10.33 -10.84 0.50
N LEU A 95 9.38 -10.47 -0.37
CA LEU A 95 9.67 -10.07 -1.75
C LEU A 95 10.47 -8.77 -1.82
N GLU A 96 10.12 -7.79 -0.98
CA GLU A 96 10.87 -6.53 -0.87
C GLU A 96 12.34 -6.80 -0.53
N ARG A 97 12.61 -7.63 0.48
CA ARG A 97 13.97 -8.01 0.86
C ARG A 97 14.68 -8.76 -0.27
N LEU A 98 13.99 -9.69 -0.93
CA LEU A 98 14.57 -10.48 -2.03
C LEU A 98 14.99 -9.60 -3.21
N PHE A 99 14.25 -8.56 -3.51
CA PHE A 99 14.50 -7.65 -4.64
C PHE A 99 15.23 -6.35 -4.24
N GLY A 100 15.70 -6.23 -3.00
CA GLY A 100 16.42 -5.04 -2.53
C GLY A 100 15.56 -3.77 -2.53
N ILE A 101 14.25 -3.92 -2.31
CA ILE A 101 13.36 -2.76 -2.14
C ILE A 101 13.52 -2.25 -0.71
N PRO A 102 13.71 -0.93 -0.52
CA PRO A 102 13.81 -0.36 0.82
C PRO A 102 12.53 -0.59 1.63
N GLU A 103 12.68 -0.98 2.87
CA GLU A 103 11.59 -1.31 3.80
C GLU A 103 10.73 -0.08 4.20
N ASN A 104 11.32 1.12 4.07
CA ASN A 104 10.67 2.39 4.38
C ASN A 104 11.38 3.55 3.66
N LEU A 105 10.80 4.74 3.74
CA LEU A 105 11.31 5.94 3.07
C LEU A 105 12.68 6.39 3.60
N LYS A 106 12.98 6.17 4.89
CA LYS A 106 14.30 6.45 5.45
C LYS A 106 15.39 5.60 4.80
N LYS A 107 15.13 4.28 4.67
CA LYS A 107 16.04 3.36 3.97
C LYS A 107 16.12 3.65 2.46
N ALA A 108 15.11 4.30 1.90
CA ALA A 108 15.13 4.82 0.53
C ALA A 108 15.92 6.13 0.38
N GLY A 109 16.49 6.68 1.47
CA GLY A 109 17.30 7.90 1.46
C GLY A 109 16.52 9.20 1.70
N ILE A 110 15.23 9.13 2.01
CA ILE A 110 14.40 10.31 2.30
C ILE A 110 14.60 10.72 3.76
N LYS A 111 14.99 11.98 3.98
CA LYS A 111 15.20 12.53 5.31
C LYS A 111 13.89 12.90 5.98
N GLN A 112 13.86 12.83 7.31
CA GLN A 112 12.70 13.24 8.10
C GLN A 112 12.29 14.69 7.86
N GLU A 113 13.26 15.59 7.79
CA GLU A 113 13.03 17.02 7.54
C GLU A 113 12.31 17.26 6.21
N ASP A 114 12.73 16.56 5.16
CA ASP A 114 12.13 16.68 3.82
C ASP A 114 10.70 16.13 3.83
N LEU A 115 10.47 15.01 4.52
CA LEU A 115 9.14 14.43 4.63
C LEU A 115 8.19 15.35 5.43
N LEU A 116 8.65 15.90 6.55
CA LEU A 116 7.88 16.85 7.37
C LEU A 116 7.53 18.11 6.57
N LYS A 117 8.47 18.64 5.82
CA LYS A 117 8.27 19.84 4.97
C LYS A 117 7.15 19.65 3.94
N HIS A 118 7.02 18.47 3.38
CA HIS A 118 6.06 18.19 2.31
C HIS A 118 4.80 17.44 2.79
N LYS A 119 4.74 17.04 4.05
CA LYS A 119 3.69 16.17 4.59
C LYS A 119 2.28 16.66 4.28
N ASP A 120 1.97 17.90 4.59
CA ASP A 120 0.61 18.44 4.43
C ASP A 120 0.19 18.55 2.95
N GLU A 121 1.13 18.89 2.09
CA GLU A 121 0.92 18.88 0.65
C GLU A 121 0.69 17.47 0.13
N MET A 122 1.50 16.50 0.56
CA MET A 122 1.33 15.09 0.19
C MET A 122 -0.02 14.52 0.63
N ILE A 123 -0.48 14.87 1.83
CA ILE A 123 -1.81 14.45 2.34
C ILE A 123 -2.90 15.02 1.44
N ARG A 124 -2.87 16.32 1.16
CA ARG A 124 -3.85 17.00 0.31
C ARG A 124 -3.88 16.40 -1.10
N ASP A 125 -2.71 16.23 -1.70
CA ASP A 125 -2.58 15.73 -3.07
C ASP A 125 -3.01 14.26 -3.18
N ALA A 126 -2.67 13.41 -2.19
CA ALA A 126 -3.14 12.04 -2.13
C ALA A 126 -4.67 11.94 -1.99
N LEU A 127 -5.30 12.82 -1.20
CA LEU A 127 -6.76 12.86 -1.08
C LEU A 127 -7.44 13.33 -2.36
N ALA A 128 -6.82 14.24 -3.10
CA ALA A 128 -7.33 14.76 -4.38
C ALA A 128 -7.12 13.78 -5.54
N ASP A 129 -6.21 12.83 -5.40
CA ASP A 129 -5.90 11.85 -6.44
C ASP A 129 -7.11 10.96 -6.77
N THR A 130 -7.31 10.70 -8.06
CA THR A 130 -8.44 9.90 -8.55
C THR A 130 -8.43 8.46 -8.03
N CYS A 131 -7.26 7.90 -7.76
CA CYS A 131 -7.11 6.54 -7.21
C CYS A 131 -7.70 6.42 -5.81
N THR A 132 -7.69 7.48 -5.00
CA THR A 132 -8.28 7.49 -3.66
C THR A 132 -9.77 7.18 -3.68
N LYS A 133 -10.49 7.63 -4.72
CA LYS A 133 -11.94 7.40 -4.86
C LYS A 133 -12.32 5.92 -5.00
N THR A 134 -11.38 5.09 -5.40
CA THR A 134 -11.60 3.64 -5.60
C THR A 134 -11.08 2.80 -4.44
N ASN A 135 -10.61 3.44 -3.36
CA ASN A 135 -10.17 2.70 -2.17
C ASN A 135 -11.37 2.02 -1.49
N PRO A 136 -11.27 0.75 -1.06
CA PRO A 136 -12.38 0.01 -0.47
C PRO A 136 -12.86 0.55 0.88
N ARG A 137 -12.04 1.36 1.55
CA ARG A 137 -12.38 2.05 2.80
C ARG A 137 -12.31 3.57 2.57
N VAL A 138 -13.27 4.30 3.14
CA VAL A 138 -13.25 5.78 3.12
C VAL A 138 -11.99 6.29 3.79
N VAL A 139 -11.35 7.28 3.20
CA VAL A 139 -10.04 7.79 3.60
C VAL A 139 -10.14 9.27 3.93
N GLY A 140 -9.64 9.64 5.11
CA GLY A 140 -9.46 11.02 5.53
C GLY A 140 -7.99 11.43 5.64
N ALA A 141 -7.76 12.71 5.93
CA ALA A 141 -6.40 13.25 6.08
C ALA A 141 -5.60 12.52 7.18
N ALA A 142 -6.25 12.23 8.31
CA ALA A 142 -5.63 11.51 9.43
C ALA A 142 -5.18 10.09 9.04
N ASP A 143 -5.91 9.42 8.14
CA ASP A 143 -5.56 8.08 7.67
C ASP A 143 -4.29 8.11 6.81
N ILE A 144 -4.21 9.06 5.86
CA ILE A 144 -3.02 9.25 5.04
C ILE A 144 -1.82 9.60 5.92
N GLU A 145 -2.01 10.51 6.89
CA GLU A 145 -0.94 10.86 7.83
C GLU A 145 -0.45 9.65 8.64
N ALA A 146 -1.37 8.82 9.13
CA ALA A 146 -1.02 7.60 9.86
C ALA A 146 -0.22 6.62 9.00
N ILE A 147 -0.56 6.46 7.71
CA ILE A 147 0.20 5.63 6.78
C ILE A 147 1.57 6.26 6.51
N LEU A 148 1.66 7.57 6.27
CA LEU A 148 2.94 8.26 6.07
C LEU A 148 3.86 8.13 7.29
N LYS A 149 3.32 8.14 8.51
CA LYS A 149 4.09 7.86 9.74
C LYS A 149 4.64 6.44 9.80
N LYS A 150 3.91 5.45 9.29
CA LYS A 150 4.37 4.05 9.25
C LYS A 150 5.48 3.84 8.21
N VAL A 151 5.38 4.47 7.05
CA VAL A 151 6.34 4.30 5.95
C VAL A 151 7.53 5.24 6.03
N GLY A 152 7.41 6.33 6.77
CA GLY A 152 8.41 7.38 6.85
C GLY A 152 9.15 7.45 8.18
N PRO A 153 10.17 8.31 8.25
CA PRO A 153 10.84 8.65 9.50
C PRO A 153 10.07 9.79 10.21
N LEU A 154 8.75 9.67 10.40
CA LEU A 154 7.93 10.67 11.10
C LEU A 154 7.76 10.35 12.57
#